data_8b8011819c10a69e0af725e7eb9579f8
#
_entry.id   8b8011819c10a69e0af725e7eb9579f8
#
_cell.length_a   1.000
_cell.length_b   1.000
_cell.length_c   1.000
_cell.angle_alpha   90.00
_cell.angle_beta   90.00
_cell.angle_gamma   90.00
#
_symmetry.space_group_name_H-M   'P 1'
#
loop_
_entity.id
_entity.type
_entity.pdbx_description
1 polymer ?
#
loop_
_entity_poly.entity_id
_entity_poly.type
_entity_poly.pdbx_seq_one_letter_code
_entity_poly.pdbx_strand_id
1 'polypeptide(L)'
;MSTLKGKVHRLGANVDTDVIIPARYLNTTDPAELAKHCLEDLDPTFPLRVRPGDIIVADENFGSGSSREHAPVAIRACGVGCVVASTFARIFFRNSINVGLPIVECREIVDVTEEGDEIEVDLATGTVRNLTRDVTASAVPFPDFMRHIIEAGGLVPYLHEKLTSPNGSTNGAPDAVRAEGGEVDLLHD
;
A
#
# COMPACT_ATOMS: atom_id res chain seq x y z
N MET A 1 10.79 10.01 -4.44
CA MET A 1 11.66 8.91 -4.94
C MET A 1 10.77 7.75 -5.33
N SER A 2 10.83 7.27 -6.56
CA SER A 2 9.93 6.22 -7.05
C SER A 2 10.50 4.80 -6.89
N THR A 3 11.79 4.66 -6.57
CA THR A 3 12.46 3.37 -6.46
C THR A 3 12.73 3.00 -5.00
N LEU A 4 12.30 1.82 -4.60
CA LEU A 4 12.47 1.22 -3.28
C LEU A 4 13.36 -0.01 -3.41
N LYS A 5 14.27 -0.22 -2.45
CA LYS A 5 15.19 -1.35 -2.46
C LYS A 5 15.41 -1.84 -1.04
N GLY A 6 15.33 -3.16 -0.84
CA GLY A 6 15.51 -3.75 0.48
C GLY A 6 15.64 -5.26 0.47
N LYS A 7 15.96 -5.79 1.65
CA LYS A 7 15.95 -7.24 1.88
C LYS A 7 14.53 -7.76 2.06
N VAL A 8 14.35 -8.98 1.62
CA VAL A 8 13.05 -9.67 1.64
C VAL A 8 12.83 -10.36 2.97
N HIS A 9 11.64 -10.12 3.52
CA HIS A 9 11.01 -10.96 4.53
C HIS A 9 9.89 -11.75 3.85
N ARG A 10 10.08 -13.05 3.71
CA ARG A 10 9.17 -13.93 2.95
C ARG A 10 8.05 -14.45 3.85
N LEU A 11 6.81 -14.18 3.46
CA LEU A 11 5.60 -14.67 4.13
C LEU A 11 4.79 -15.56 3.17
N GLY A 12 3.96 -16.43 3.75
CA GLY A 12 3.07 -17.31 2.99
C GLY A 12 1.78 -16.63 2.53
N ALA A 13 0.82 -17.45 2.12
CA ALA A 13 -0.52 -17.02 1.73
C ALA A 13 -1.43 -16.72 2.94
N ASN A 14 -2.50 -15.94 2.68
CA ASN A 14 -3.56 -15.68 3.66
C ASN A 14 -3.08 -15.03 4.96
N VAL A 15 -2.07 -14.18 4.90
CA VAL A 15 -1.65 -13.38 6.05
C VAL A 15 -2.76 -12.37 6.34
N ASP A 16 -3.55 -12.63 7.38
CA ASP A 16 -4.67 -11.79 7.75
C ASP A 16 -4.28 -10.63 8.68
N THR A 17 -5.18 -9.67 8.85
CA THR A 17 -4.92 -8.48 9.65
C THR A 17 -4.76 -8.78 11.15
N ASP A 18 -5.30 -9.90 11.67
CA ASP A 18 -5.09 -10.35 13.06
C ASP A 18 -3.68 -10.90 13.27
N VAL A 19 -3.10 -11.53 12.23
CA VAL A 19 -1.71 -11.98 12.23
C VAL A 19 -0.75 -10.79 12.09
N ILE A 20 -1.10 -9.78 11.28
CA ILE A 20 -0.26 -8.58 11.12
C ILE A 20 -0.21 -7.76 12.41
N ILE A 21 -1.37 -7.50 13.03
CA ILE A 21 -1.48 -6.82 14.32
C ILE A 21 -2.61 -7.42 15.14
N PRO A 22 -2.30 -8.17 16.21
CA PRO A 22 -3.29 -8.83 17.04
C PRO A 22 -4.28 -7.87 17.67
N ALA A 23 -5.54 -8.34 17.81
CA ALA A 23 -6.65 -7.52 18.34
C ALA A 23 -6.37 -6.90 19.72
N ARG A 24 -5.53 -7.54 20.55
CA ARG A 24 -5.13 -7.03 21.87
C ARG A 24 -4.38 -5.69 21.83
N TYR A 25 -3.85 -5.29 20.66
CA TYR A 25 -3.11 -4.03 20.47
C TYR A 25 -3.92 -2.93 19.77
N LEU A 26 -5.20 -3.16 19.48
CA LEU A 26 -6.05 -2.17 18.81
C LEU A 26 -6.57 -1.05 19.73
N ASN A 27 -6.15 -1.05 20.98
CA ASN A 27 -6.47 -0.01 21.97
C ASN A 27 -5.58 1.24 21.82
N THR A 28 -4.58 1.21 20.95
CA THR A 28 -3.71 2.35 20.61
C THR A 28 -3.68 2.61 19.12
N THR A 29 -3.48 3.87 18.75
CA THR A 29 -3.23 4.31 17.37
C THR A 29 -1.79 4.81 17.19
N ASP A 30 -0.96 4.73 18.24
CA ASP A 30 0.44 5.14 18.18
C ASP A 30 1.23 4.20 17.26
N PRO A 31 1.76 4.69 16.13
CA PRO A 31 2.52 3.86 15.20
C PRO A 31 3.74 3.19 15.85
N ALA A 32 4.41 3.86 16.79
CA ALA A 32 5.59 3.32 17.45
C ALA A 32 5.25 2.14 18.38
N GLU A 33 4.07 2.17 19.02
CA GLU A 33 3.58 1.03 19.81
C GLU A 33 3.15 -0.12 18.91
N LEU A 34 2.41 0.16 17.83
CA LEU A 34 1.97 -0.87 16.89
C LEU A 34 3.15 -1.57 16.21
N ALA A 35 4.21 -0.84 15.90
CA ALA A 35 5.42 -1.40 15.28
C ALA A 35 6.08 -2.50 16.13
N LYS A 36 6.03 -2.39 17.44
CA LYS A 36 6.64 -3.36 18.37
C LYS A 36 5.98 -4.75 18.29
N HIS A 37 4.75 -4.80 17.80
CA HIS A 37 3.91 -5.99 17.78
C HIS A 37 3.56 -6.45 16.34
N CYS A 38 4.20 -5.83 15.34
CA CYS A 38 3.99 -6.17 13.94
C CYS A 38 4.42 -7.62 13.68
N LEU A 39 3.49 -8.44 13.20
CA LEU A 39 3.68 -9.87 12.88
C LEU A 39 4.20 -10.74 14.06
N GLU A 40 4.08 -10.28 15.32
CA GLU A 40 4.65 -10.98 16.47
C GLU A 40 4.06 -12.38 16.71
N ASP A 41 2.79 -12.61 16.35
CA ASP A 41 2.15 -13.93 16.50
C ASP A 41 2.64 -14.92 15.43
N LEU A 42 3.21 -14.43 14.32
CA LEU A 42 3.83 -15.26 13.28
C LEU A 42 5.33 -15.43 13.54
N ASP A 43 6.01 -14.35 13.86
CA ASP A 43 7.43 -14.30 14.15
C ASP A 43 7.70 -13.22 15.22
N PRO A 44 7.85 -13.59 16.51
CA PRO A 44 8.10 -12.63 17.58
C PRO A 44 9.40 -11.82 17.40
N THR A 45 10.30 -12.27 16.53
CA THR A 45 11.56 -11.58 16.26
C THR A 45 11.44 -10.59 15.10
N PHE A 46 10.34 -10.60 14.35
CA PHE A 46 10.15 -9.75 13.17
C PHE A 46 10.39 -8.26 13.46
N PRO A 47 9.78 -7.65 14.49
CA PRO A 47 10.00 -6.23 14.80
C PRO A 47 11.45 -5.88 15.15
N LEU A 48 12.23 -6.86 15.60
CA LEU A 48 13.63 -6.68 16.01
C LEU A 48 14.61 -6.85 14.84
N ARG A 49 14.24 -7.63 13.82
CA ARG A 49 15.13 -7.96 12.68
C ARG A 49 14.87 -7.14 11.43
N VAL A 50 13.68 -6.58 11.27
CA VAL A 50 13.36 -5.73 10.12
C VAL A 50 14.17 -4.43 10.17
N ARG A 51 14.68 -4.02 9.02
CA ARG A 51 15.44 -2.79 8.87
C ARG A 51 14.66 -1.79 8.02
N PRO A 52 14.88 -0.47 8.21
CA PRO A 52 14.25 0.54 7.39
C PRO A 52 14.49 0.31 5.90
N GLY A 53 13.40 0.20 5.15
CA GLY A 53 13.42 -0.05 3.72
C GLY A 53 13.29 -1.52 3.31
N ASP A 54 13.37 -2.47 4.25
CA ASP A 54 13.13 -3.88 3.95
C ASP A 54 11.76 -4.11 3.32
N ILE A 55 11.62 -5.20 2.60
CA ILE A 55 10.43 -5.48 1.79
C ILE A 55 9.80 -6.81 2.22
N ILE A 56 8.50 -6.78 2.49
CA ILE A 56 7.73 -8.02 2.67
C ILE A 56 7.38 -8.57 1.29
N VAL A 57 7.63 -9.85 1.07
CA VAL A 57 7.13 -10.60 -0.09
C VAL A 57 6.22 -11.71 0.39
N ALA A 58 4.98 -11.74 -0.09
CA ALA A 58 3.96 -12.68 0.36
C ALA A 58 3.22 -13.34 -0.81
N ASP A 59 2.62 -14.48 -0.54
CA ASP A 59 1.80 -15.16 -1.53
C ASP A 59 0.46 -14.45 -1.74
N GLU A 60 -0.61 -15.16 -1.95
CA GLU A 60 -1.92 -14.62 -2.26
C GLU A 60 -2.70 -14.18 -1.00
N ASN A 61 -3.65 -13.25 -1.24
CA ASN A 61 -4.63 -12.80 -0.25
C ASN A 61 -4.02 -12.17 1.01
N PHE A 62 -2.97 -11.36 0.82
CA PHE A 62 -2.34 -10.64 1.93
C PHE A 62 -3.26 -9.54 2.47
N GLY A 63 -3.34 -9.41 3.78
CA GLY A 63 -4.18 -8.42 4.47
C GLY A 63 -5.66 -8.79 4.50
N SER A 64 -5.99 -10.09 4.39
CA SER A 64 -7.35 -10.60 4.57
C SER A 64 -7.89 -10.34 5.99
N GLY A 65 -9.15 -10.65 6.22
CA GLY A 65 -9.78 -10.47 7.53
C GLY A 65 -10.45 -9.11 7.73
N SER A 66 -10.34 -8.54 8.92
CA SER A 66 -11.03 -7.31 9.31
C SER A 66 -10.44 -6.06 8.66
N SER A 67 -11.31 -5.04 8.44
CA SER A 67 -10.88 -3.73 7.94
C SER A 67 -10.10 -2.94 9.02
N ARG A 68 -8.86 -3.32 9.27
CA ARG A 68 -8.01 -2.69 10.29
C ARG A 68 -6.95 -1.81 9.64
N GLU A 69 -7.10 -0.51 9.78
CA GLU A 69 -6.08 0.45 9.38
C GLU A 69 -4.78 0.30 10.20
N HIS A 70 -4.88 -0.22 11.42
CA HIS A 70 -3.73 -0.53 12.29
C HIS A 70 -2.72 -1.49 11.63
N ALA A 71 -3.17 -2.42 10.78
CA ALA A 71 -2.30 -3.39 10.14
C ALA A 71 -1.27 -2.74 9.20
N PRO A 72 -1.65 -1.94 8.19
CA PRO A 72 -0.67 -1.25 7.36
C PRO A 72 0.12 -0.17 8.11
N VAL A 73 -0.45 0.45 9.17
CA VAL A 73 0.28 1.36 10.05
C VAL A 73 1.41 0.62 10.77
N ALA A 74 1.13 -0.56 11.35
CA ALA A 74 2.14 -1.37 12.05
C ALA A 74 3.28 -1.78 11.11
N ILE A 75 2.98 -2.27 9.90
CA ILE A 75 3.97 -2.65 8.89
C ILE A 75 4.87 -1.47 8.54
N ARG A 76 4.27 -0.32 8.21
CA ARG A 76 5.03 0.88 7.85
C ARG A 76 5.88 1.39 8.99
N ALA A 77 5.32 1.49 10.19
CA ALA A 77 6.02 1.98 11.37
C ALA A 77 7.14 1.04 11.83
N CYS A 78 7.05 -0.26 11.53
CA CYS A 78 8.10 -1.24 11.76
C CYS A 78 9.33 -1.03 10.85
N GLY A 79 9.20 -0.22 9.80
CA GLY A 79 10.30 0.11 8.88
C GLY A 79 10.20 -0.55 7.51
N VAL A 80 9.16 -1.33 7.25
CA VAL A 80 8.94 -1.94 5.93
C VAL A 80 8.70 -0.86 4.88
N GLY A 81 9.48 -0.88 3.81
CA GLY A 81 9.41 0.10 2.73
C GLY A 81 8.34 -0.21 1.68
N CYS A 82 8.03 -1.49 1.48
CA CYS A 82 7.04 -1.95 0.51
C CYS A 82 6.55 -3.36 0.86
N VAL A 83 5.33 -3.69 0.45
CA VAL A 83 4.85 -5.07 0.43
C VAL A 83 4.61 -5.49 -1.01
N VAL A 84 5.20 -6.60 -1.43
CA VAL A 84 4.95 -7.24 -2.73
C VAL A 84 4.20 -8.53 -2.49
N ALA A 85 3.08 -8.75 -3.14
CA ALA A 85 2.30 -9.98 -2.98
C ALA A 85 1.73 -10.45 -4.33
N SER A 86 1.32 -11.72 -4.38
CA SER A 86 0.58 -12.22 -5.55
C SER A 86 -0.78 -11.55 -5.67
N THR A 87 -1.49 -11.35 -4.56
CA THR A 87 -2.73 -10.56 -4.48
C THR A 87 -2.94 -9.99 -3.08
N PHE A 88 -3.72 -8.93 -2.98
CA PHE A 88 -4.12 -8.29 -1.71
C PHE A 88 -5.63 -8.35 -1.49
N ALA A 89 -6.04 -8.38 -0.23
CA ALA A 89 -7.42 -8.07 0.13
C ALA A 89 -7.74 -6.60 -0.19
N ARG A 90 -8.89 -6.34 -0.82
CA ARG A 90 -9.27 -4.99 -1.33
C ARG A 90 -9.24 -3.90 -0.27
N ILE A 91 -9.69 -4.21 0.95
CA ILE A 91 -9.73 -3.25 2.05
C ILE A 91 -8.32 -2.93 2.52
N PHE A 92 -7.46 -3.94 2.66
CA PHE A 92 -6.06 -3.75 3.03
C PHE A 92 -5.33 -2.90 1.98
N PHE A 93 -5.56 -3.15 0.68
CA PHE A 93 -5.01 -2.35 -0.41
C PHE A 93 -5.33 -0.85 -0.23
N ARG A 94 -6.61 -0.52 -0.02
CA ARG A 94 -7.04 0.87 0.18
C ARG A 94 -6.45 1.51 1.43
N ASN A 95 -6.45 0.79 2.55
CA ASN A 95 -5.89 1.28 3.81
C ASN A 95 -4.37 1.52 3.68
N SER A 96 -3.65 0.66 2.98
CA SER A 96 -2.21 0.80 2.74
C SER A 96 -1.88 2.10 1.99
N ILE A 97 -2.60 2.38 0.90
CA ILE A 97 -2.42 3.65 0.18
C ILE A 97 -2.75 4.85 1.08
N ASN A 98 -3.84 4.79 1.85
CA ASN A 98 -4.24 5.88 2.74
C ASN A 98 -3.19 6.20 3.81
N VAL A 99 -2.50 5.20 4.33
CA VAL A 99 -1.43 5.40 5.32
C VAL A 99 -0.04 5.60 4.68
N GLY A 100 0.06 5.56 3.35
CA GLY A 100 1.33 5.77 2.63
C GLY A 100 2.27 4.58 2.68
N LEU A 101 1.75 3.35 2.79
CA LEU A 101 2.51 2.10 2.63
C LEU A 101 2.42 1.66 1.17
N PRO A 102 3.55 1.62 0.42
CA PRO A 102 3.56 1.07 -0.93
C PRO A 102 3.25 -0.42 -0.94
N ILE A 103 2.35 -0.86 -1.84
CA ILE A 103 2.02 -2.28 -2.02
C ILE A 103 1.91 -2.60 -3.51
N VAL A 104 2.48 -3.70 -3.96
CA VAL A 104 2.60 -4.06 -5.38
C VAL A 104 2.18 -5.51 -5.60
N GLU A 105 1.28 -5.74 -6.55
CA GLU A 105 0.93 -7.09 -7.01
C GLU A 105 1.88 -7.51 -8.13
N CYS A 106 2.68 -8.57 -7.88
CA CYS A 106 3.62 -9.10 -8.86
C CYS A 106 3.89 -10.60 -8.62
N ARG A 107 3.01 -11.46 -9.14
CA ARG A 107 3.09 -12.91 -8.94
C ARG A 107 4.43 -13.49 -9.42
N GLU A 108 4.91 -13.06 -10.59
CA GLU A 108 6.15 -13.62 -11.18
C GLU A 108 7.37 -13.41 -10.28
N ILE A 109 7.44 -12.28 -9.55
CA ILE A 109 8.51 -12.04 -8.58
C ILE A 109 8.27 -12.83 -7.30
N VAL A 110 7.03 -12.93 -6.84
CA VAL A 110 6.69 -13.70 -5.62
C VAL A 110 7.09 -15.16 -5.78
N ASP A 111 6.80 -15.76 -6.94
CA ASP A 111 7.05 -17.18 -7.22
C ASP A 111 8.56 -17.57 -7.19
N VAL A 112 9.45 -16.62 -7.42
CA VAL A 112 10.90 -16.85 -7.47
C VAL A 112 11.68 -16.28 -6.28
N THR A 113 11.02 -15.54 -5.38
CA THR A 113 11.70 -14.82 -4.30
C THR A 113 11.70 -15.64 -3.02
N GLU A 114 12.85 -15.69 -2.34
CA GLU A 114 13.03 -16.35 -1.06
C GLU A 114 13.41 -15.36 0.05
N GLU A 115 13.35 -15.84 1.30
CA GLU A 115 13.79 -15.08 2.48
C GLU A 115 15.22 -14.59 2.33
N GLY A 116 15.44 -13.30 2.58
CA GLY A 116 16.77 -12.68 2.54
C GLY A 116 17.26 -12.27 1.16
N ASP A 117 16.53 -12.56 0.07
CA ASP A 117 16.80 -11.99 -1.25
C ASP A 117 16.80 -10.47 -1.19
N GLU A 118 17.41 -9.81 -2.15
CA GLU A 118 17.36 -8.35 -2.31
C GLU A 118 16.50 -8.02 -3.51
N ILE A 119 15.46 -7.19 -3.33
CA ILE A 119 14.60 -6.75 -4.42
C ILE A 119 14.56 -5.22 -4.54
N GLU A 120 14.26 -4.79 -5.75
CA GLU A 120 14.07 -3.40 -6.12
C GLU A 120 12.70 -3.23 -6.77
N VAL A 121 11.96 -2.18 -6.36
CA VAL A 121 10.63 -1.87 -6.86
C VAL A 121 10.60 -0.43 -7.34
N ASP A 122 10.30 -0.21 -8.60
CA ASP A 122 10.04 1.12 -9.16
C ASP A 122 8.52 1.34 -9.31
N LEU A 123 7.97 2.17 -8.43
CA LEU A 123 6.53 2.46 -8.41
C LEU A 123 6.06 3.26 -9.63
N ALA A 124 6.96 4.00 -10.29
CA ALA A 124 6.60 4.82 -11.45
C ALA A 124 6.45 3.99 -12.72
N THR A 125 7.33 3.02 -12.92
CA THR A 125 7.33 2.15 -14.09
C THR A 125 6.60 0.83 -13.86
N GLY A 126 6.37 0.45 -12.58
CA GLY A 126 5.87 -0.86 -12.19
C GLY A 126 6.93 -1.97 -12.31
N THR A 127 8.20 -1.61 -12.51
CA THR A 127 9.27 -2.60 -12.61
C THR A 127 9.63 -3.17 -11.25
N VAL A 128 9.62 -4.49 -11.12
CA VAL A 128 10.07 -5.21 -9.92
C VAL A 128 11.21 -6.15 -10.29
N ARG A 129 12.32 -6.04 -9.58
CA ARG A 129 13.54 -6.83 -9.86
C ARG A 129 13.98 -7.58 -8.62
N ASN A 130 14.15 -8.88 -8.73
CA ASN A 130 14.91 -9.65 -7.73
C ASN A 130 16.38 -9.60 -8.13
N LEU A 131 17.17 -8.82 -7.38
CA LEU A 131 18.59 -8.58 -7.68
C LEU A 131 19.46 -9.80 -7.34
N THR A 132 19.04 -10.60 -6.37
CA THR A 132 19.75 -11.82 -5.96
C THR A 132 19.63 -12.92 -7.01
N ARG A 133 18.47 -12.99 -7.68
CA ARG A 133 18.17 -14.06 -8.65
C ARG A 133 18.22 -13.61 -10.10
N ASP A 134 18.49 -12.33 -10.34
CA ASP A 134 18.54 -11.70 -11.67
C ASP A 134 17.23 -11.89 -12.47
N VAL A 135 16.10 -11.74 -11.79
CA VAL A 135 14.77 -11.83 -12.41
C VAL A 135 14.10 -10.47 -12.37
N THR A 136 13.49 -10.08 -13.50
CA THR A 136 12.75 -8.83 -13.64
C THR A 136 11.34 -9.13 -14.12
N ALA A 137 10.34 -8.52 -13.50
CA ALA A 137 8.94 -8.59 -13.91
C ALA A 137 8.29 -7.20 -13.88
N SER A 138 7.08 -7.12 -14.43
CA SER A 138 6.31 -5.87 -14.51
C SER A 138 5.02 -6.00 -13.74
N ALA A 139 4.82 -5.13 -12.80
CA ALA A 139 3.55 -4.88 -12.10
C ALA A 139 2.80 -3.72 -12.76
N VAL A 140 1.57 -3.47 -12.32
CA VAL A 140 0.83 -2.28 -12.73
C VAL A 140 1.48 -1.03 -12.12
N PRO A 141 1.91 -0.03 -12.94
CA PRO A 141 2.48 1.19 -12.42
C PRO A 141 1.49 1.95 -11.52
N PHE A 142 1.99 2.59 -10.48
CA PHE A 142 1.17 3.48 -9.66
C PHE A 142 0.85 4.76 -10.42
N PRO A 143 -0.43 5.17 -10.50
CA PRO A 143 -0.81 6.49 -10.97
C PRO A 143 -0.11 7.61 -10.17
N ASP A 144 0.17 8.73 -10.82
CA ASP A 144 0.90 9.85 -10.20
C ASP A 144 0.29 10.31 -8.87
N PHE A 145 -1.04 10.40 -8.79
CA PHE A 145 -1.71 10.83 -7.58
C PHE A 145 -1.48 9.86 -6.40
N MET A 146 -1.44 8.55 -6.65
CA MET A 146 -1.14 7.55 -5.61
C MET A 146 0.31 7.64 -5.14
N ARG A 147 1.25 7.86 -6.06
CA ARG A 147 2.66 8.07 -5.71
C ARG A 147 2.83 9.30 -4.83
N HIS A 148 2.15 10.39 -5.16
CA HIS A 148 2.17 11.62 -4.33
C HIS A 148 1.58 11.38 -2.94
N ILE A 149 0.51 10.57 -2.80
CA ILE A 149 -0.02 10.21 -1.48
C ILE A 149 1.02 9.43 -0.67
N ILE A 150 1.69 8.46 -1.28
CA ILE A 150 2.74 7.67 -0.64
C ILE A 150 3.92 8.56 -0.22
N GLU A 151 4.40 9.44 -1.12
CA GLU A 151 5.52 10.37 -0.86
C GLU A 151 5.20 11.37 0.24
N ALA A 152 3.97 11.87 0.31
CA ALA A 152 3.52 12.74 1.39
C ALA A 152 3.38 12.02 2.75
N GLY A 153 3.47 10.70 2.75
CA GLY A 153 3.33 9.89 3.95
C GLY A 153 1.89 9.49 4.28
N GLY A 154 0.98 9.56 3.31
CA GLY A 154 -0.41 9.16 3.40
C GLY A 154 -1.39 10.23 2.92
N LEU A 155 -2.66 9.87 2.86
CA LEU A 155 -3.72 10.73 2.32
C LEU A 155 -3.89 12.03 3.13
N VAL A 156 -3.87 11.96 4.45
CA VAL A 156 -4.09 13.13 5.30
C VAL A 156 -2.97 14.17 5.14
N PRO A 157 -1.68 13.81 5.24
CA PRO A 157 -0.58 14.75 4.94
C PRO A 157 -0.67 15.32 3.51
N TYR A 158 -0.96 14.48 2.52
CA TYR A 158 -1.10 14.92 1.13
C TYR A 158 -2.19 15.98 0.95
N LEU A 159 -3.37 15.78 1.56
CA LEU A 159 -4.45 16.76 1.51
C LEU A 159 -4.08 18.05 2.25
N HIS A 160 -3.41 17.94 3.39
CA HIS A 160 -2.94 19.09 4.13
C HIS A 160 -1.97 19.95 3.31
N GLU A 161 -1.01 19.34 2.64
CA GLU A 161 -0.10 20.04 1.73
C GLU A 161 -0.84 20.76 0.59
N LYS A 162 -1.81 20.08 -0.04
CA LYS A 162 -2.62 20.68 -1.12
C LYS A 162 -3.47 21.86 -0.66
N LEU A 163 -4.05 21.78 0.53
CA LEU A 163 -4.91 22.83 1.07
C LEU A 163 -4.13 24.04 1.60
N THR A 164 -2.89 23.83 2.03
CA THR A 164 -2.04 24.89 2.59
C THR A 164 -1.10 25.53 1.54
N SER A 165 -0.92 24.89 0.38
CA SER A 165 -0.12 25.46 -0.70
C SER A 165 -0.81 26.64 -1.36
N PRO A 166 -0.15 27.83 -1.53
CA PRO A 166 -0.78 29.05 -2.09
C PRO A 166 -1.26 28.91 -3.54
N ASN A 167 -0.93 27.83 -4.24
CA ASN A 167 -1.32 27.53 -5.60
C ASN A 167 -2.28 26.34 -5.71
N GLY A 168 -3.27 26.25 -4.84
CA GLY A 168 -4.38 25.30 -4.94
C GLY A 168 -5.28 25.62 -6.15
N SER A 169 -4.74 25.50 -7.36
CA SER A 169 -5.52 25.57 -8.60
C SER A 169 -6.40 24.32 -8.67
N THR A 170 -7.69 24.50 -8.44
CA THR A 170 -8.73 23.50 -8.69
C THR A 170 -8.88 23.27 -10.18
N ASN A 171 -7.97 22.51 -10.80
CA ASN A 171 -8.13 22.01 -12.15
C ASN A 171 -8.38 20.51 -12.09
N GLY A 172 -9.65 20.13 -12.23
CA GLY A 172 -10.02 18.73 -12.39
C GLY A 172 -11.30 18.32 -11.66
N ALA A 173 -12.34 19.15 -11.63
CA ALA A 173 -13.70 18.63 -11.48
C ALA A 173 -14.07 17.95 -12.80
N PRO A 174 -14.57 16.70 -12.81
CA PRO A 174 -15.16 16.13 -14.02
C PRO A 174 -16.38 16.99 -14.41
N ASP A 175 -16.46 17.39 -15.67
CA ASP A 175 -17.58 18.12 -16.24
C ASP A 175 -18.89 17.45 -15.84
N ALA A 176 -19.68 18.19 -15.07
CA ALA A 176 -21.07 17.84 -14.81
C ALA A 176 -21.80 17.81 -16.16
N VAL A 177 -22.33 16.65 -16.50
CA VAL A 177 -23.23 16.44 -17.62
C VAL A 177 -24.32 17.51 -17.56
N ARG A 178 -24.27 18.49 -18.47
CA ARG A 178 -25.39 19.40 -18.71
C ARG A 178 -26.56 18.55 -19.24
N ALA A 179 -27.55 18.37 -18.42
CA ALA A 179 -28.86 17.94 -18.88
C ALA A 179 -29.44 19.08 -19.75
N GLU A 180 -29.44 18.86 -21.05
CA GLU A 180 -30.23 19.69 -21.97
C GLU A 180 -31.70 19.49 -21.66
N GLY A 181 -32.36 20.56 -21.19
CA GLY A 181 -33.80 20.61 -21.02
C GLY A 181 -34.52 20.49 -22.35
N GLY A 182 -35.05 19.33 -22.65
CA GLY A 182 -36.05 19.15 -23.68
C GLY A 182 -37.40 19.65 -23.15
N GLU A 183 -37.82 20.79 -23.69
CA GLU A 183 -39.13 21.36 -23.54
C GLU A 183 -40.16 20.42 -24.13
N VAL A 184 -41.04 19.83 -23.33
CA VAL A 184 -42.17 19.01 -23.81
C VAL A 184 -43.34 19.94 -24.00
N ASP A 185 -43.62 20.26 -25.25
CA ASP A 185 -44.77 21.01 -25.68
C ASP A 185 -46.05 20.17 -25.49
N LEU A 186 -46.92 20.63 -24.59
CA LEU A 186 -48.24 20.07 -24.36
C LEU A 186 -49.22 20.78 -25.26
N LEU A 187 -49.54 20.19 -26.42
CA LEU A 187 -50.72 20.57 -27.19
C LEU A 187 -51.74 19.46 -27.23
N HIS A 188 -52.88 19.85 -26.75
CA HIS A 188 -54.23 19.28 -26.85
C HIS A 188 -54.54 18.53 -28.15
N ASP A 189 -55.17 17.36 -28.03
CA ASP A 189 -56.61 17.09 -28.39
C ASP A 189 -57.02 15.75 -27.75
#